data_c8373dc3fa8540dea05d03faf6ae5028
#
_entry.id   c8373dc3fa8540dea05d03faf6ae5028
#
_cell.length_a   1.000
_cell.length_b   1.000
_cell.length_c   1.000
_cell.angle_alpha   90.00
_cell.angle_beta   90.00
_cell.angle_gamma   90.00
#
_symmetry.space_group_name_H-M   'P 1'
#
loop_
_entity.id
_entity.type
_entity.pdbx_description
1 polymer ?
#
loop_
_entity_poly.entity_id
_entity_poly.type
_entity_poly.pdbx_seq_one_letter_code
_entity_poly.pdbx_strand_id
1 'polypeptide(L)'
;MMKAYIKIINLILFLFVSLNVYANTGSVTGFELPRFVSLKSNDVNLRVGPSINYPIKLKYIKKNLPVEVIDEYNVWRKIKDHENNIGWIHKSLIKGERNGIIISEINKHVYVYNNIFGRIIGEISIGSIVNLPKCKINWCYITKYNYKGWVKKEYIWGIKDDEVFGIGLYQTVTDYYFKSLTLLENYLD
;
A
#
# COMPACT_ATOMS: atom_id res chain seq x y z
N MET A 1 -36.13 11.32 33.91
CA MET A 1 -35.34 11.94 32.84
C MET A 1 -33.84 11.95 33.14
N MET A 2 -33.37 12.40 34.31
CA MET A 2 -31.92 12.49 34.67
C MET A 2 -31.14 11.16 34.57
N LYS A 3 -31.77 10.02 34.97
CA LYS A 3 -31.12 8.66 34.86
C LYS A 3 -30.89 8.17 33.42
N ALA A 4 -31.68 8.66 32.44
CA ALA A 4 -31.51 8.34 31.03
C ALA A 4 -30.34 9.15 30.42
N TYR A 5 -30.18 10.39 30.79
CA TYR A 5 -29.05 11.25 30.36
C TYR A 5 -27.70 10.71 30.87
N ILE A 6 -27.64 10.23 32.13
CA ILE A 6 -26.43 9.64 32.70
C ILE A 6 -26.04 8.35 31.95
N LYS A 7 -26.99 7.52 31.55
CA LYS A 7 -26.70 6.31 30.75
C LYS A 7 -26.18 6.66 29.35
N ILE A 8 -26.73 7.70 28.71
CA ILE A 8 -26.29 8.14 27.40
C ILE A 8 -24.88 8.76 27.47
N ILE A 9 -24.59 9.58 28.49
CA ILE A 9 -23.27 10.16 28.71
C ILE A 9 -22.23 9.06 28.97
N ASN A 10 -22.54 8.04 29.79
CA ASN A 10 -21.65 6.92 30.03
C ASN A 10 -21.44 6.05 28.80
N LEU A 11 -22.45 5.87 27.94
CA LEU A 11 -22.33 5.17 26.67
C LEU A 11 -21.42 5.92 25.68
N ILE A 12 -21.57 7.25 25.61
CA ILE A 12 -20.72 8.12 24.78
C ILE A 12 -19.29 8.12 25.33
N LEU A 13 -19.09 8.22 26.65
CA LEU A 13 -17.75 8.16 27.25
C LEU A 13 -17.08 6.80 27.03
N PHE A 14 -17.83 5.70 27.08
CA PHE A 14 -17.32 4.35 26.80
C PHE A 14 -16.90 4.17 25.33
N LEU A 15 -17.60 4.80 24.37
CA LEU A 15 -17.25 4.83 22.95
C LEU A 15 -15.97 5.63 22.66
N PHE A 16 -15.64 6.64 23.47
CA PHE A 16 -14.39 7.43 23.30
C PHE A 16 -13.15 6.76 23.90
N VAL A 17 -13.29 5.76 24.77
CA VAL A 17 -12.15 5.11 25.48
C VAL A 17 -11.51 3.95 24.68
N SER A 18 -12.10 3.51 23.57
CA SER A 18 -11.74 2.21 22.95
C SER A 18 -11.00 2.25 21.62
N LEU A 19 -10.32 3.32 21.23
CA LEU A 19 -9.53 3.34 19.98
C LEU A 19 -8.09 3.81 20.17
N ASN A 20 -7.36 3.17 21.10
CA ASN A 20 -5.91 3.19 21.02
C ASN A 20 -5.46 2.11 20.02
N VAL A 21 -5.56 2.39 18.73
CA VAL A 21 -4.86 1.61 17.72
C VAL A 21 -3.38 1.95 17.84
N TYR A 22 -2.64 1.10 18.53
CA TYR A 22 -1.17 1.20 18.55
C TYR A 22 -0.69 0.86 17.14
N ALA A 23 -0.39 1.88 16.34
CA ALA A 23 0.34 1.70 15.10
C ALA A 23 1.72 1.12 15.46
N ASN A 24 2.07 -0.04 14.89
CA ASN A 24 3.40 -0.60 15.04
C ASN A 24 4.37 0.29 14.26
N THR A 25 5.22 1.04 14.97
CA THR A 25 6.18 1.95 14.36
C THR A 25 7.58 1.33 14.33
N GLY A 26 8.32 1.61 13.26
CA GLY A 26 9.70 1.15 13.12
C GLY A 26 10.61 1.73 14.19
N SER A 27 11.37 0.86 14.84
CA SER A 27 12.24 1.18 15.98
C SER A 27 13.36 2.19 15.65
N VAL A 28 13.67 2.37 14.36
CA VAL A 28 14.75 3.25 13.90
C VAL A 28 14.24 4.53 13.26
N THR A 29 13.19 4.43 12.44
CA THR A 29 12.68 5.58 11.68
C THR A 29 11.44 6.23 12.29
N GLY A 30 10.73 5.54 13.18
CA GLY A 30 9.44 5.97 13.70
C GLY A 30 8.30 5.90 12.67
N PHE A 31 8.57 5.48 11.43
CA PHE A 31 7.52 5.30 10.43
C PHE A 31 6.65 4.08 10.75
N GLU A 32 5.38 4.17 10.36
CA GLU A 32 4.44 3.05 10.48
C GLU A 32 4.95 1.80 9.76
N LEU A 33 4.75 0.64 10.37
CA LEU A 33 5.03 -0.69 9.82
C LEU A 33 3.74 -1.53 9.83
N PRO A 34 3.51 -2.37 8.81
CA PRO A 34 4.30 -2.47 7.58
C PRO A 34 4.08 -1.27 6.66
N ARG A 35 5.08 -0.97 5.80
CA ARG A 35 4.98 0.08 4.79
C ARG A 35 5.63 -0.30 3.48
N PHE A 36 5.10 0.19 2.38
CA PHE A 36 5.67 -0.02 1.06
C PHE A 36 6.74 1.02 0.71
N VAL A 37 7.82 0.53 0.10
CA VAL A 37 8.93 1.30 -0.48
C VAL A 37 9.34 0.66 -1.79
N SER A 38 10.25 1.28 -2.52
CA SER A 38 10.74 0.73 -3.80
C SER A 38 12.24 0.53 -3.81
N LEU A 39 12.71 -0.50 -4.50
CA LEU A 39 14.14 -0.73 -4.70
C LEU A 39 14.75 0.38 -5.56
N LYS A 40 15.93 0.87 -5.15
CA LYS A 40 16.62 1.98 -5.80
C LYS A 40 17.51 1.54 -6.96
N SER A 41 17.92 0.28 -6.99
CA SER A 41 18.90 -0.27 -7.93
C SER A 41 18.37 -1.53 -8.63
N ASN A 42 19.01 -1.89 -9.76
CA ASN A 42 18.85 -3.19 -10.42
C ASN A 42 19.73 -4.29 -9.79
N ASP A 43 20.45 -3.97 -8.72
CA ASP A 43 21.33 -4.91 -8.02
C ASP A 43 21.13 -4.73 -6.52
N VAL A 44 20.27 -5.57 -5.94
CA VAL A 44 19.95 -5.52 -4.51
C VAL A 44 19.98 -6.92 -3.93
N ASN A 45 20.89 -7.17 -3.01
CA ASN A 45 20.97 -8.43 -2.30
C ASN A 45 20.00 -8.47 -1.13
N LEU A 46 19.15 -9.49 -1.10
CA LEU A 46 18.33 -9.86 0.06
C LEU A 46 19.14 -10.87 0.90
N ARG A 47 19.39 -10.53 2.16
CA ARG A 47 20.18 -11.36 3.07
C ARG A 47 19.30 -12.03 4.13
N VAL A 48 19.79 -13.12 4.70
CA VAL A 48 19.06 -13.84 5.76
C VAL A 48 19.09 -13.10 7.10
N GLY A 49 20.01 -12.15 7.29
CA GLY A 49 20.14 -11.37 8.51
C GLY A 49 20.66 -9.94 8.27
N PRO A 50 20.59 -9.05 9.30
CA PRO A 50 20.90 -7.64 9.21
C PRO A 50 22.41 -7.34 9.32
N SER A 51 23.22 -7.91 8.43
CA SER A 51 24.65 -7.61 8.28
C SER A 51 25.14 -8.06 6.91
N ILE A 52 26.24 -7.46 6.43
CA ILE A 52 26.92 -7.88 5.19
C ILE A 52 27.52 -9.30 5.31
N ASN A 53 27.76 -9.75 6.53
CA ASN A 53 28.32 -11.09 6.80
C ASN A 53 27.28 -12.21 6.68
N TYR A 54 25.99 -11.88 6.66
CA TYR A 54 24.95 -12.88 6.44
C TYR A 54 24.87 -13.30 4.97
N PRO A 55 24.59 -14.57 4.70
CA PRO A 55 24.43 -15.08 3.34
C PRO A 55 23.38 -14.33 2.54
N ILE A 56 23.62 -14.21 1.24
CA ILE A 56 22.63 -13.71 0.28
C ILE A 56 21.61 -14.81 0.04
N LYS A 57 20.33 -14.53 0.28
CA LYS A 57 19.20 -15.43 0.02
C LYS A 57 18.78 -15.37 -1.44
N LEU A 58 18.65 -14.14 -1.98
CA LEU A 58 18.37 -13.91 -3.39
C LEU A 58 18.88 -12.51 -3.80
N LYS A 59 18.92 -12.25 -5.10
CA LYS A 59 19.34 -10.99 -5.70
C LYS A 59 18.22 -10.43 -6.58
N TYR A 60 17.79 -9.23 -6.29
CA TYR A 60 16.84 -8.49 -7.14
C TYR A 60 17.59 -7.79 -8.28
N ILE A 61 17.06 -7.92 -9.50
CA ILE A 61 17.62 -7.33 -10.71
C ILE A 61 16.69 -6.27 -11.36
N LYS A 62 15.64 -5.88 -10.64
CA LYS A 62 14.64 -4.92 -11.13
C LYS A 62 14.58 -3.69 -10.22
N LYS A 63 15.00 -2.53 -10.73
CA LYS A 63 14.79 -1.23 -10.10
C LYS A 63 13.29 -0.93 -9.99
N ASN A 64 12.92 -0.15 -8.98
CA ASN A 64 11.55 0.27 -8.70
C ASN A 64 10.61 -0.89 -8.27
N LEU A 65 11.14 -2.10 -8.07
CA LEU A 65 10.32 -3.20 -7.51
C LEU A 65 9.78 -2.75 -6.14
N PRO A 66 8.48 -2.78 -5.92
CA PRO A 66 7.91 -2.52 -4.60
C PRO A 66 8.32 -3.62 -3.63
N VAL A 67 8.55 -3.27 -2.38
CA VAL A 67 8.79 -4.19 -1.26
C VAL A 67 8.12 -3.62 -0.01
N GLU A 68 7.65 -4.48 0.85
CA GLU A 68 7.03 -4.13 2.12
C GLU A 68 8.08 -4.19 3.24
N VAL A 69 8.37 -3.05 3.89
CA VAL A 69 9.22 -3.04 5.10
C VAL A 69 8.36 -3.48 6.27
N ILE A 70 8.76 -4.57 6.90
CA ILE A 70 8.05 -5.20 8.02
C ILE A 70 8.78 -5.06 9.35
N ASP A 71 10.08 -4.71 9.33
CA ASP A 71 10.89 -4.53 10.54
C ASP A 71 12.14 -3.68 10.24
N GLU A 72 12.80 -3.15 11.29
CA GLU A 72 13.96 -2.30 11.20
C GLU A 72 15.03 -2.68 12.23
N TYR A 73 16.28 -2.70 11.79
CA TYR A 73 17.44 -2.86 12.68
C TYR A 73 18.61 -2.00 12.17
N ASN A 74 18.98 -0.96 12.90
CA ASN A 74 20.04 -0.02 12.52
C ASN A 74 19.87 0.50 11.08
N VAL A 75 20.81 0.15 10.21
CA VAL A 75 20.82 0.51 8.78
C VAL A 75 20.11 -0.52 7.89
N TRP A 76 19.55 -1.57 8.47
CA TRP A 76 18.89 -2.67 7.76
C TRP A 76 17.39 -2.57 7.86
N ARG A 77 16.71 -3.04 6.81
CA ARG A 77 15.26 -3.14 6.72
C ARG A 77 14.88 -4.57 6.39
N LYS A 78 14.07 -5.18 7.23
CA LYS A 78 13.47 -6.48 6.93
C LYS A 78 12.33 -6.25 5.97
N ILE A 79 12.38 -6.88 4.83
CA ILE A 79 11.38 -6.70 3.79
C ILE A 79 10.70 -8.01 3.46
N LYS A 80 9.49 -7.87 2.90
CA LYS A 80 8.74 -8.92 2.22
C LYS A 80 8.44 -8.45 0.80
N ASP A 81 8.63 -9.30 -0.20
CA ASP A 81 8.25 -9.04 -1.58
C ASP A 81 6.90 -9.66 -1.96
N HIS A 82 6.43 -9.45 -3.19
CA HIS A 82 5.15 -9.96 -3.70
C HIS A 82 5.09 -11.48 -3.83
N GLU A 83 6.23 -12.17 -3.79
CA GLU A 83 6.34 -13.64 -3.80
C GLU A 83 6.51 -14.21 -2.37
N ASN A 84 6.34 -13.36 -1.32
CA ASN A 84 6.54 -13.67 0.08
C ASN A 84 7.99 -14.02 0.47
N ASN A 85 9.00 -13.62 -0.32
CA ASN A 85 10.37 -13.72 0.11
C ASN A 85 10.67 -12.69 1.21
N ILE A 86 11.15 -13.18 2.36
CA ILE A 86 11.49 -12.34 3.52
C ILE A 86 12.99 -12.36 3.73
N GLY A 87 13.58 -11.20 4.04
CA GLY A 87 14.98 -11.03 4.37
C GLY A 87 15.34 -9.56 4.63
N TRP A 88 16.63 -9.28 4.67
CA TRP A 88 17.17 -7.98 5.05
C TRP A 88 17.88 -7.31 3.88
N ILE A 89 17.63 -6.02 3.70
CA ILE A 89 18.31 -5.16 2.74
C ILE A 89 18.83 -3.90 3.44
N HIS A 90 19.91 -3.31 2.93
CA HIS A 90 20.45 -2.06 3.46
C HIS A 90 19.56 -0.87 3.09
N LYS A 91 19.35 0.08 4.02
CA LYS A 91 18.47 1.25 3.81
C LYS A 91 18.81 2.11 2.60
N SER A 92 20.08 2.15 2.18
CA SER A 92 20.51 2.92 1.00
C SER A 92 19.99 2.37 -0.33
N LEU A 93 19.51 1.12 -0.34
CA LEU A 93 19.02 0.42 -1.52
C LEU A 93 17.50 0.56 -1.73
N ILE A 94 16.83 1.30 -0.85
CA ILE A 94 15.40 1.61 -0.95
C ILE A 94 15.15 3.11 -1.05
N LYS A 95 13.98 3.48 -1.55
CA LYS A 95 13.48 4.85 -1.66
C LYS A 95 11.98 4.89 -1.38
N GLY A 96 11.48 6.05 -0.91
CA GLY A 96 10.07 6.26 -0.59
C GLY A 96 9.16 6.46 -1.81
N GLU A 97 9.68 6.44 -3.04
CA GLU A 97 8.88 6.54 -4.26
C GLU A 97 7.89 5.38 -4.35
N ARG A 98 6.64 5.70 -4.64
CA ARG A 98 5.56 4.72 -4.69
C ARG A 98 5.51 4.06 -6.05
N ASN A 99 5.84 2.78 -6.08
CA ASN A 99 5.65 1.91 -7.23
C ASN A 99 4.78 0.72 -6.84
N GLY A 100 4.12 0.13 -7.83
CA GLY A 100 3.36 -1.10 -7.69
C GLY A 100 3.78 -2.12 -8.74
N ILE A 101 3.46 -3.38 -8.49
CA ILE A 101 3.55 -4.44 -9.48
C ILE A 101 2.13 -4.88 -9.83
N ILE A 102 1.86 -5.02 -11.12
CA ILE A 102 0.56 -5.50 -11.60
C ILE A 102 0.45 -6.99 -11.34
N ILE A 103 -0.61 -7.37 -10.62
CA ILE A 103 -0.91 -8.76 -10.26
C ILE A 103 -2.31 -9.13 -10.77
N SER A 104 -2.52 -10.39 -11.09
CA SER A 104 -3.83 -11.00 -11.31
C SER A 104 -3.67 -12.51 -11.25
N GLU A 105 -4.60 -13.20 -10.63
CA GLU A 105 -4.63 -14.66 -10.55
C GLU A 105 -5.26 -15.30 -11.79
N ILE A 106 -6.13 -14.56 -12.49
CA ILE A 106 -6.99 -15.11 -13.54
C ILE A 106 -6.54 -14.64 -14.94
N ASN A 107 -6.13 -13.38 -15.06
CA ASN A 107 -5.90 -12.72 -16.34
C ASN A 107 -4.40 -12.48 -16.59
N LYS A 108 -3.97 -12.59 -17.85
CA LYS A 108 -2.60 -12.23 -18.27
C LYS A 108 -2.39 -10.71 -18.36
N HIS A 109 -3.47 -9.95 -18.48
CA HIS A 109 -3.49 -8.50 -18.65
C HIS A 109 -4.56 -7.88 -17.77
N VAL A 110 -4.31 -6.64 -17.35
CA VAL A 110 -5.25 -5.81 -16.59
C VAL A 110 -5.60 -4.59 -17.42
N TYR A 111 -6.89 -4.22 -17.43
CA TYR A 111 -7.37 -3.06 -18.20
C TYR A 111 -6.95 -1.74 -17.55
N VAL A 112 -6.56 -0.81 -18.42
CA VAL A 112 -6.23 0.58 -18.07
C VAL A 112 -7.34 1.49 -18.58
N TYR A 113 -7.82 2.40 -17.74
CA TYR A 113 -8.95 3.29 -18.01
C TYR A 113 -8.49 4.75 -18.10
N ASN A 114 -9.15 5.55 -18.95
CA ASN A 114 -8.86 6.99 -19.04
C ASN A 114 -9.28 7.77 -17.76
N ASN A 115 -10.35 7.32 -17.10
CA ASN A 115 -10.79 7.79 -15.77
C ASN A 115 -11.54 6.66 -15.05
N ILE A 116 -11.90 6.86 -13.76
CA ILE A 116 -12.51 5.83 -12.91
C ILE A 116 -13.92 5.40 -13.35
N PHE A 117 -14.62 6.20 -14.16
CA PHE A 117 -15.93 5.89 -14.76
C PHE A 117 -15.84 5.82 -16.29
N GLY A 118 -14.63 5.75 -16.83
CA GLY A 118 -14.39 5.93 -18.25
C GLY A 118 -14.23 4.63 -19.01
N ARG A 119 -13.81 4.80 -20.26
CA ARG A 119 -13.56 3.68 -21.18
C ARG A 119 -12.15 3.10 -20.99
N ILE A 120 -12.00 1.85 -21.38
CA ILE A 120 -10.70 1.18 -21.51
C ILE A 120 -9.90 1.88 -22.62
N ILE A 121 -8.64 2.21 -22.31
CA ILE A 121 -7.70 2.85 -23.24
C ILE A 121 -6.48 1.96 -23.53
N GLY A 122 -6.39 0.80 -22.87
CA GLY A 122 -5.32 -0.15 -23.07
C GLY A 122 -5.31 -1.25 -22.03
N GLU A 123 -4.28 -2.07 -22.11
CA GLU A 123 -4.03 -3.18 -21.20
C GLU A 123 -2.58 -3.14 -20.72
N ILE A 124 -2.34 -3.64 -19.52
CA ILE A 124 -1.01 -3.78 -18.94
C ILE A 124 -0.79 -5.22 -18.50
N SER A 125 0.37 -5.79 -18.82
CA SER A 125 0.71 -7.18 -18.48
C SER A 125 1.00 -7.32 -16.99
N ILE A 126 0.64 -8.46 -16.42
CA ILE A 126 1.03 -8.86 -15.06
C ILE A 126 2.56 -8.86 -14.93
N GLY A 127 3.07 -8.66 -13.70
CA GLY A 127 4.49 -8.52 -13.43
C GLY A 127 5.09 -7.16 -13.86
N SER A 128 4.28 -6.27 -14.48
CA SER A 128 4.72 -4.92 -14.83
C SER A 128 4.88 -4.06 -13.58
N ILE A 129 6.05 -3.44 -13.43
CA ILE A 129 6.29 -2.41 -12.41
C ILE A 129 5.80 -1.07 -12.97
N VAL A 130 4.98 -0.36 -12.20
CA VAL A 130 4.39 0.94 -12.53
C VAL A 130 4.63 1.93 -11.42
N ASN A 131 4.80 3.21 -11.76
CA ASN A 131 4.81 4.28 -10.78
C ASN A 131 3.38 4.65 -10.39
N LEU A 132 3.16 4.95 -9.10
CA LEU A 132 1.87 5.28 -8.51
C LEU A 132 1.89 6.74 -8.00
N PRO A 133 1.63 7.74 -8.84
CA PRO A 133 1.63 9.14 -8.39
C PRO A 133 0.43 9.50 -7.51
N LYS A 134 -0.68 8.80 -7.65
CA LYS A 134 -1.88 8.99 -6.82
C LYS A 134 -2.74 7.75 -6.79
N CYS A 135 -3.36 7.50 -5.64
CA CYS A 135 -4.33 6.43 -5.44
C CYS A 135 -5.56 6.95 -4.67
N LYS A 136 -6.72 6.52 -5.10
CA LYS A 136 -8.02 6.60 -4.44
C LYS A 136 -8.31 5.29 -3.70
N ILE A 137 -9.48 5.18 -3.08
CA ILE A 137 -9.88 3.99 -2.33
C ILE A 137 -9.79 2.71 -3.20
N ASN A 138 -10.39 2.71 -4.38
CA ASN A 138 -10.47 1.51 -5.24
C ASN A 138 -9.63 1.62 -6.53
N TRP A 139 -8.97 2.74 -6.78
CA TRP A 139 -8.30 3.02 -8.04
C TRP A 139 -6.96 3.71 -7.84
N CYS A 140 -5.93 3.29 -8.59
CA CYS A 140 -4.67 4.00 -8.67
C CYS A 140 -4.43 4.53 -10.08
N TYR A 141 -3.90 5.73 -10.16
CA TYR A 141 -3.37 6.27 -11.40
C TYR A 141 -1.96 5.74 -11.56
N ILE A 142 -1.73 5.04 -12.66
CA ILE A 142 -0.43 4.46 -12.98
C ILE A 142 0.28 5.25 -14.05
N THR A 143 1.60 5.26 -14.01
CA THR A 143 2.45 5.72 -15.11
C THR A 143 3.56 4.73 -15.38
N LYS A 144 3.84 4.46 -16.66
CA LYS A 144 4.94 3.61 -17.13
C LYS A 144 5.36 4.06 -18.52
N TYR A 145 6.57 4.61 -18.66
CA TYR A 145 7.02 5.26 -19.90
C TYR A 145 6.00 6.31 -20.37
N ASN A 146 5.47 6.15 -21.60
CA ASN A 146 4.46 7.03 -22.19
C ASN A 146 3.01 6.62 -21.85
N TYR A 147 2.81 5.47 -21.19
CA TYR A 147 1.48 4.98 -20.81
C TYR A 147 1.07 5.55 -19.46
N LYS A 148 -0.18 5.98 -19.37
CA LYS A 148 -0.78 6.48 -18.14
C LYS A 148 -2.29 6.22 -18.13
N GLY A 149 -2.83 5.97 -16.97
CA GLY A 149 -4.27 5.74 -16.79
C GLY A 149 -4.62 5.20 -15.42
N TRP A 150 -5.88 4.84 -15.25
CA TRP A 150 -6.40 4.32 -14.00
C TRP A 150 -6.50 2.79 -14.05
N VAL A 151 -6.06 2.14 -12.97
CA VAL A 151 -6.17 0.70 -12.77
C VAL A 151 -6.83 0.47 -11.42
N LYS A 152 -7.68 -0.55 -11.31
CA LYS A 152 -8.26 -0.93 -10.03
C LYS A 152 -7.15 -1.36 -9.06
N LYS A 153 -7.27 -0.93 -7.79
CA LYS A 153 -6.28 -1.17 -6.76
C LYS A 153 -6.07 -2.67 -6.48
N GLU A 154 -7.11 -3.48 -6.60
CA GLU A 154 -7.08 -4.94 -6.42
C GLU A 154 -6.05 -5.66 -7.32
N TYR A 155 -5.67 -5.03 -8.45
CA TYR A 155 -4.66 -5.56 -9.38
C TYR A 155 -3.26 -5.00 -9.14
N ILE A 156 -3.02 -4.34 -8.01
CA ILE A 156 -1.74 -3.69 -7.72
C ILE A 156 -1.21 -4.13 -6.36
N TRP A 157 -0.11 -4.86 -6.34
CA TRP A 157 0.66 -5.08 -5.12
C TRP A 157 1.67 -3.94 -4.92
N GLY A 158 1.84 -3.47 -3.69
CA GLY A 158 2.73 -2.35 -3.36
C GLY A 158 1.99 -1.15 -2.75
N ILE A 159 0.71 -1.35 -2.40
CA ILE A 159 -0.15 -0.36 -1.75
C ILE A 159 -1.08 -1.08 -0.76
N LYS A 160 -1.42 -0.44 0.37
CA LYS A 160 -2.44 -0.94 1.30
C LYS A 160 -3.84 -0.67 0.74
N ASP A 161 -4.81 -1.53 1.09
CA ASP A 161 -6.19 -1.44 0.56
C ASP A 161 -6.88 -0.12 0.92
N ASP A 162 -6.63 0.40 2.12
CA ASP A 162 -7.18 1.65 2.64
C ASP A 162 -6.33 2.88 2.32
N GLU A 163 -5.13 2.71 1.76
CA GLU A 163 -4.19 3.80 1.53
C GLU A 163 -4.65 4.70 0.38
N VAL A 164 -4.73 6.01 0.67
CA VAL A 164 -5.11 7.07 -0.27
C VAL A 164 -4.04 8.15 -0.25
N PHE A 165 -3.53 8.54 -1.42
CA PHE A 165 -2.51 9.59 -1.53
C PHE A 165 -2.50 10.27 -2.90
N GLY A 166 -1.83 11.43 -2.97
CA GLY A 166 -1.68 12.20 -4.23
C GLY A 166 -2.95 12.84 -4.74
N ILE A 167 -4.00 12.90 -3.91
CA ILE A 167 -5.28 13.56 -4.19
C ILE A 167 -5.55 14.65 -3.16
N GLY A 168 -6.36 15.65 -3.53
CA GLY A 168 -6.75 16.74 -2.62
C GLY A 168 -7.62 16.25 -1.45
N LEU A 169 -7.54 16.92 -0.30
CA LEU A 169 -8.30 16.58 0.91
C LEU A 169 -9.81 16.42 0.67
N TYR A 170 -10.41 17.33 -0.11
CA TYR A 170 -11.83 17.25 -0.46
C TYR A 170 -12.19 15.95 -1.16
N GLN A 171 -11.36 15.51 -2.10
CA GLN A 171 -11.56 14.29 -2.87
C GLN A 171 -11.38 13.03 -2.02
N THR A 172 -10.49 13.10 -1.01
CA THR A 172 -10.31 12.03 -0.03
C THR A 172 -11.59 11.83 0.80
N VAL A 173 -12.15 12.93 1.32
CA VAL A 173 -13.38 12.88 2.14
C VAL A 173 -14.56 12.33 1.34
N THR A 174 -14.75 12.77 0.10
CA THR A 174 -15.83 12.25 -0.76
C THR A 174 -15.68 10.78 -1.08
N ASP A 175 -14.45 10.32 -1.36
CA ASP A 175 -14.18 8.91 -1.66
C ASP A 175 -14.47 8.01 -0.44
N TYR A 176 -14.13 8.44 0.79
CA TYR A 176 -14.48 7.72 2.02
C TYR A 176 -15.98 7.69 2.28
N TYR A 177 -16.67 8.80 2.04
CA TYR A 177 -18.12 8.88 2.20
C TYR A 177 -18.84 7.90 1.26
N PHE A 178 -18.49 7.87 -0.02
CA PHE A 178 -19.06 6.91 -0.98
C PHE A 178 -18.75 5.46 -0.64
N LYS A 179 -17.53 5.15 -0.15
CA LYS A 179 -17.19 3.80 0.32
C LYS A 179 -18.07 3.36 1.48
N SER A 180 -18.33 4.25 2.45
CA SER A 180 -19.19 3.93 3.60
C SER A 180 -20.64 3.66 3.18
N LEU A 181 -21.16 4.39 2.19
CA LEU A 181 -22.49 4.14 1.63
C LEU A 181 -22.59 2.78 0.95
N THR A 182 -21.60 2.42 0.12
CA THR A 182 -21.59 1.12 -0.58
C THR A 182 -21.49 -0.05 0.40
N LEU A 183 -20.76 0.11 1.52
CA LEU A 183 -20.70 -0.91 2.56
C LEU A 183 -22.04 -1.07 3.29
N LEU A 184 -22.79 0.01 3.49
CA LEU A 184 -24.11 -0.01 4.10
C LEU A 184 -25.15 -0.69 3.18
N GLU A 185 -25.10 -0.41 1.87
CA GLU A 185 -25.97 -1.05 0.87
C GLU A 185 -25.75 -2.58 0.86
N ASN A 186 -24.48 -3.04 0.82
CA ASN A 186 -24.14 -4.46 0.83
C ASN A 186 -24.47 -5.18 2.18
N TYR A 187 -24.75 -4.43 3.24
CA TYR A 187 -25.14 -5.00 4.54
C TYR A 187 -26.65 -5.12 4.69
N LEU A 188 -27.43 -4.43 3.84
CA LEU A 188 -28.90 -4.39 3.86
C LEU A 188 -29.55 -5.36 2.86
N ASP A 189 -28.77 -5.91 1.93
CA ASP A 189 -29.14 -7.00 1.00
C ASP A 189 -28.73 -8.36 1.60
#